data_e76034dcdff58d3b3465fe75d10d9927
#
_entry.id   e76034dcdff58d3b3465fe75d10d9927
#
_cell.length_a   1.000
_cell.length_b   1.000
_cell.length_c   1.000
_cell.angle_alpha   90.00
_cell.angle_beta   90.00
_cell.angle_gamma   90.00
#
_symmetry.space_group_name_H-M   'P 1'
#
loop_
_entity.id
_entity.type
_entity.pdbx_description
1 polymer ?
#
loop_
_entity_poly.entity_id
_entity_poly.type
_entity_poly.pdbx_seq_one_letter_code
_entity_poly.pdbx_strand_id
1 'polypeptide(L)'
;MAGEVSKYAMESAYKDVERDALARTTAQENPKAILLGGQPGSGKSALAAEAIRELRANGGAVVIDADRMREENPRYKQLSREDPQHAADRTQKEAGEWATRLTLAAVENRRNLVVDGTMRSPENIRDLTTRLKEQGYEVEARVLAVNPETSVTRARLRFEEQVAERGTGRFVNKEQHD
;
A
#
# COMPACT_ATOMS: atom_id res chain seq x y z
N MET A 1 -22.50 0.58 -21.64
CA MET A 1 -21.99 0.53 -20.25
C MET A 1 -21.05 -0.66 -20.13
N ALA A 2 -19.85 -0.46 -19.65
CA ALA A 2 -18.97 -1.58 -19.33
C ALA A 2 -19.62 -2.41 -18.22
N GLY A 3 -19.68 -3.72 -18.38
CA GLY A 3 -20.26 -4.62 -17.37
C GLY A 3 -19.52 -4.55 -16.04
N GLU A 4 -20.18 -4.91 -14.95
CA GLU A 4 -19.56 -4.99 -13.64
C GLU A 4 -18.41 -6.02 -13.64
N VAL A 5 -17.25 -5.64 -13.09
CA VAL A 5 -16.10 -6.54 -12.97
C VAL A 5 -16.48 -7.74 -12.10
N SER A 6 -16.31 -8.96 -12.63
CA SER A 6 -16.71 -10.17 -11.94
C SER A 6 -15.84 -10.45 -10.71
N LYS A 7 -16.42 -11.13 -9.72
CA LYS A 7 -15.67 -11.60 -8.54
C LYS A 7 -14.49 -12.51 -8.92
N TYR A 8 -14.64 -13.29 -9.98
CA TYR A 8 -13.58 -14.14 -10.50
C TYR A 8 -12.40 -13.32 -11.01
N ALA A 9 -12.66 -12.26 -11.79
CA ALA A 9 -11.60 -11.36 -12.29
C ALA A 9 -10.87 -10.65 -11.14
N MET A 10 -11.59 -10.24 -10.11
CA MET A 10 -11.01 -9.66 -8.90
C MET A 10 -10.10 -10.64 -8.16
N GLU A 11 -10.56 -11.85 -7.95
CA GLU A 11 -9.79 -12.89 -7.25
C GLU A 11 -8.55 -13.33 -8.06
N SER A 12 -8.69 -13.48 -9.37
CA SER A 12 -7.56 -13.79 -10.25
C SER A 12 -6.49 -12.72 -10.21
N ALA A 13 -6.88 -11.45 -10.29
CA ALA A 13 -5.95 -10.33 -10.20
C ALA A 13 -5.22 -10.27 -8.83
N TYR A 14 -5.94 -10.51 -7.74
CA TYR A 14 -5.32 -10.61 -6.42
C TYR A 14 -4.30 -11.76 -6.34
N LYS A 15 -4.64 -12.93 -6.85
CA LYS A 15 -3.74 -14.10 -6.86
C LYS A 15 -2.47 -13.85 -7.66
N ASP A 16 -2.55 -13.08 -8.74
CA ASP A 16 -1.37 -12.66 -9.49
C ASP A 16 -0.48 -11.74 -8.65
N VAL A 17 -1.05 -10.76 -7.95
CA VAL A 17 -0.32 -9.88 -7.01
C VAL A 17 0.38 -10.67 -5.92
N GLU A 18 -0.33 -11.60 -5.27
CA GLU A 18 0.22 -12.44 -4.21
C GLU A 18 1.37 -13.31 -4.72
N ARG A 19 1.15 -14.02 -5.83
CA ARG A 19 2.17 -14.87 -6.46
C ARG A 19 3.43 -14.09 -6.80
N ASP A 20 3.29 -12.94 -7.44
CA ASP A 20 4.42 -12.13 -7.87
C ASP A 20 5.18 -11.53 -6.68
N ALA A 21 4.49 -11.13 -5.63
CA ALA A 21 5.11 -10.62 -4.40
C ALA A 21 5.94 -11.72 -3.70
N LEU A 22 5.39 -12.92 -3.58
CA LEU A 22 6.08 -14.05 -2.96
C LEU A 22 7.24 -14.57 -3.82
N ALA A 23 7.10 -14.59 -5.15
CA ALA A 23 8.16 -15.04 -6.06
C ALA A 23 9.41 -14.14 -6.04
N ARG A 24 9.25 -12.87 -5.72
CA ARG A 24 10.37 -11.89 -5.65
C ARG A 24 11.05 -11.81 -4.30
N THR A 25 10.63 -12.61 -3.35
CA THR A 25 11.12 -12.57 -1.97
C THR A 25 11.47 -13.97 -1.48
N THR A 26 12.28 -14.03 -0.43
CA THR A 26 12.75 -15.29 0.16
C THR A 26 12.35 -15.36 1.63
N ALA A 27 11.94 -16.54 2.09
CA ALA A 27 11.61 -16.77 3.49
C ALA A 27 12.81 -16.51 4.41
N GLN A 28 12.57 -15.89 5.54
CA GLN A 28 13.57 -15.54 6.53
C GLN A 28 13.31 -16.28 7.84
N GLU A 29 14.39 -16.71 8.50
CA GLU A 29 14.29 -17.26 9.84
C GLU A 29 13.89 -16.17 10.86
N ASN A 30 14.48 -14.98 10.71
CA ASN A 30 14.19 -13.79 11.53
C ASN A 30 13.67 -12.66 10.62
N PRO A 31 12.40 -12.70 10.19
CA PRO A 31 11.87 -11.70 9.28
C PRO A 31 11.73 -10.34 9.95
N LYS A 32 11.88 -9.28 9.15
CA LYS A 32 11.73 -7.89 9.57
C LYS A 32 10.51 -7.25 8.91
N ALA A 33 9.78 -6.46 9.67
CA ALA A 33 8.70 -5.62 9.19
C ALA A 33 9.02 -4.15 9.46
N ILE A 34 9.03 -3.34 8.41
CA ILE A 34 9.19 -1.88 8.49
C ILE A 34 7.83 -1.24 8.21
N LEU A 35 7.28 -0.58 9.21
CA LEU A 35 6.00 0.12 9.13
C LEU A 35 6.26 1.60 8.85
N LEU A 36 5.74 2.10 7.75
CA LEU A 36 5.93 3.47 7.30
C LEU A 36 4.70 4.31 7.60
N GLY A 37 4.89 5.46 8.22
CA GLY A 37 3.84 6.41 8.50
C GLY A 37 4.15 7.81 8.00
N GLY A 38 3.10 8.57 7.77
CA GLY A 38 3.16 9.94 7.33
C GLY A 38 1.93 10.32 6.53
N GLN A 39 1.62 11.61 6.49
CA GLN A 39 0.50 12.13 5.71
C GLN A 39 0.74 11.97 4.20
N PRO A 40 -0.32 11.90 3.37
CA PRO A 40 -0.19 12.00 1.94
C PRO A 40 0.61 13.26 1.54
N GLY A 41 1.61 13.12 0.64
CA GLY A 41 2.50 14.23 0.27
C GLY A 41 3.65 14.51 1.25
N SER A 42 3.85 13.69 2.30
CA SER A 42 4.96 13.85 3.25
C SER A 42 6.34 13.46 2.70
N GLY A 43 6.41 12.79 1.54
CA GLY A 43 7.66 12.22 1.01
C GLY A 43 7.90 10.77 1.44
N LYS A 44 6.89 10.10 1.90
CA LYS A 44 6.90 8.70 2.36
C LYS A 44 7.43 7.70 1.32
N SER A 45 7.28 8.02 0.03
CA SER A 45 7.82 7.19 -1.08
C SER A 45 9.33 7.02 -1.04
N ALA A 46 10.08 8.05 -0.64
CA ALA A 46 11.54 7.96 -0.47
C ALA A 46 11.90 7.04 0.68
N LEU A 47 11.17 7.13 1.79
CA LEU A 47 11.35 6.28 2.95
C LEU A 47 11.02 4.81 2.63
N ALA A 48 9.98 4.56 1.83
CA ALA A 48 9.64 3.23 1.32
C ALA A 48 10.75 2.66 0.43
N ALA A 49 11.28 3.45 -0.49
CA ALA A 49 12.39 3.04 -1.37
C ALA A 49 13.65 2.69 -0.56
N GLU A 50 13.96 3.43 0.49
CA GLU A 50 15.07 3.15 1.39
C GLU A 50 14.87 1.83 2.13
N ALA A 51 13.70 1.61 2.73
CA ALA A 51 13.36 0.38 3.43
C ALA A 51 13.44 -0.85 2.53
N ILE A 52 12.92 -0.76 1.30
CA ILE A 52 12.99 -1.84 0.30
C ILE A 52 14.45 -2.14 -0.06
N ARG A 53 15.28 -1.12 -0.25
CA ARG A 53 16.70 -1.28 -0.59
C ARG A 53 17.48 -1.93 0.55
N GLU A 54 17.22 -1.53 1.81
CA GLU A 54 17.82 -2.12 3.00
C GLU A 54 17.56 -3.63 3.09
N LEU A 55 16.33 -4.06 2.81
CA LEU A 55 15.94 -5.47 2.92
C LEU A 55 16.32 -6.32 1.70
N ARG A 56 16.78 -5.70 0.60
CA ARG A 56 17.13 -6.41 -0.65
C ARG A 56 18.19 -7.48 -0.43
N ALA A 57 19.23 -7.21 0.37
CA ALA A 57 20.29 -8.15 0.68
C ALA A 57 19.83 -9.33 1.56
N ASN A 58 18.70 -9.17 2.26
CA ASN A 58 18.14 -10.14 3.18
C ASN A 58 16.83 -10.76 2.66
N GLY A 59 16.82 -11.17 1.41
CA GLY A 59 15.69 -11.87 0.79
C GLY A 59 14.59 -10.97 0.22
N GLY A 60 14.80 -9.65 0.18
CA GLY A 60 13.82 -8.70 -0.29
C GLY A 60 12.68 -8.49 0.70
N ALA A 61 11.66 -7.73 0.32
CA ALA A 61 10.47 -7.49 1.14
C ALA A 61 9.20 -7.49 0.30
N VAL A 62 8.13 -8.02 0.84
CA VAL A 62 6.78 -7.82 0.32
C VAL A 62 6.32 -6.42 0.69
N VAL A 63 5.97 -5.62 -0.31
CA VAL A 63 5.50 -4.24 -0.12
C VAL A 63 3.99 -4.23 -0.01
N ILE A 64 3.50 -3.83 1.15
CA ILE A 64 2.07 -3.67 1.43
C ILE A 64 1.73 -2.19 1.27
N ASP A 65 1.18 -1.84 0.13
CA ASP A 65 0.77 -0.49 -0.24
C ASP A 65 -0.60 -0.56 -0.94
N ALA A 66 -1.62 -0.02 -0.29
CA ALA A 66 -2.99 -0.05 -0.81
C ALA A 66 -3.12 0.69 -2.15
N ASP A 67 -2.31 1.72 -2.41
CA ASP A 67 -2.34 2.46 -3.68
C ASP A 67 -1.83 1.60 -4.83
N ARG A 68 -0.72 0.88 -4.61
CA ARG A 68 -0.18 -0.05 -5.62
C ARG A 68 -1.14 -1.22 -5.88
N MET A 69 -1.77 -1.75 -4.83
CA MET A 69 -2.77 -2.82 -4.97
C MET A 69 -3.99 -2.33 -5.73
N ARG A 70 -4.38 -1.07 -5.53
CA ARG A 70 -5.47 -0.45 -6.26
C ARG A 70 -5.18 -0.36 -7.76
N GLU A 71 -3.94 -0.06 -8.16
CA GLU A 71 -3.52 -0.03 -9.57
C GLU A 71 -3.68 -1.40 -10.27
N GLU A 72 -3.54 -2.49 -9.53
CA GLU A 72 -3.75 -3.85 -10.06
C GLU A 72 -5.22 -4.31 -10.04
N ASN A 73 -6.09 -3.60 -9.33
CA ASN A 73 -7.50 -3.93 -9.20
C ASN A 73 -8.26 -3.63 -10.51
N PRO A 74 -8.90 -4.64 -11.16
CA PRO A 74 -9.62 -4.44 -12.42
C PRO A 74 -10.77 -3.42 -12.31
N ARG A 75 -11.45 -3.40 -11.16
CA ARG A 75 -12.54 -2.43 -10.91
C ARG A 75 -12.01 -1.00 -10.80
N TYR A 76 -10.87 -0.81 -10.16
CA TYR A 76 -10.21 0.49 -10.13
C TYR A 76 -9.80 0.95 -11.54
N LYS A 77 -9.21 0.06 -12.35
CA LYS A 77 -8.84 0.35 -13.74
C LYS A 77 -10.04 0.78 -14.57
N GLN A 78 -11.19 0.17 -14.36
CA GLN A 78 -12.44 0.58 -15.00
C GLN A 78 -12.92 1.95 -14.51
N LEU A 79 -13.07 2.12 -13.20
CA LEU A 79 -13.56 3.35 -12.59
C LEU A 79 -12.66 4.56 -12.85
N SER A 80 -11.33 4.36 -12.94
CA SER A 80 -10.38 5.42 -13.25
C SER A 80 -10.57 6.04 -14.63
N ARG A 81 -11.21 5.32 -15.56
CA ARG A 81 -11.57 5.83 -16.89
C ARG A 81 -12.93 6.52 -16.91
N GLU A 82 -13.87 6.03 -16.09
CA GLU A 82 -15.26 6.51 -16.05
C GLU A 82 -15.42 7.69 -15.06
N ASP A 83 -14.77 7.63 -13.89
CA ASP A 83 -14.91 8.60 -12.80
C ASP A 83 -13.58 8.69 -12.00
N PRO A 84 -12.54 9.32 -12.57
CA PRO A 84 -11.20 9.33 -11.98
C PRO A 84 -11.14 10.01 -10.60
N GLN A 85 -12.03 10.94 -10.30
CA GLN A 85 -12.05 11.67 -9.02
C GLN A 85 -12.50 10.79 -7.86
N HIS A 86 -13.43 9.85 -8.12
CA HIS A 86 -13.99 8.99 -7.07
C HIS A 86 -13.51 7.54 -7.13
N ALA A 87 -12.73 7.16 -8.14
CA ALA A 87 -12.25 5.79 -8.32
C ALA A 87 -11.50 5.24 -7.10
N ALA A 88 -10.66 6.07 -6.49
CA ALA A 88 -9.90 5.69 -5.29
C ALA A 88 -10.81 5.44 -4.08
N ASP A 89 -11.77 6.32 -3.84
CA ASP A 89 -12.70 6.21 -2.72
C ASP A 89 -13.62 4.98 -2.88
N ARG A 90 -14.13 4.77 -4.09
CA ARG A 90 -15.01 3.63 -4.41
C ARG A 90 -14.34 2.27 -4.34
N THR A 91 -13.01 2.21 -4.37
CA THR A 91 -12.22 0.96 -4.26
C THR A 91 -11.38 0.88 -2.99
N GLN A 92 -11.56 1.81 -2.05
CA GLN A 92 -10.80 1.87 -0.81
C GLN A 92 -10.92 0.59 0.03
N LYS A 93 -12.15 0.07 0.17
CA LYS A 93 -12.41 -1.15 0.93
C LYS A 93 -11.68 -2.36 0.32
N GLU A 94 -11.79 -2.55 -0.98
CA GLU A 94 -11.14 -3.65 -1.70
C GLU A 94 -9.61 -3.57 -1.61
N ALA A 95 -9.03 -2.38 -1.75
CA ALA A 95 -7.60 -2.17 -1.59
C ALA A 95 -7.12 -2.52 -0.17
N GLY A 96 -7.89 -2.17 0.85
CA GLY A 96 -7.63 -2.52 2.24
C GLY A 96 -7.71 -4.03 2.49
N GLU A 97 -8.72 -4.70 1.93
CA GLU A 97 -8.87 -6.16 2.01
C GLU A 97 -7.69 -6.89 1.34
N TRP A 98 -7.26 -6.44 0.18
CA TRP A 98 -6.09 -6.99 -0.52
C TRP A 98 -4.80 -6.76 0.28
N ALA A 99 -4.62 -5.57 0.87
CA ALA A 99 -3.48 -5.28 1.73
C ALA A 99 -3.43 -6.23 2.94
N THR A 100 -4.56 -6.48 3.57
CA THR A 100 -4.67 -7.42 4.70
C THR A 100 -4.34 -8.85 4.27
N ARG A 101 -4.91 -9.30 3.16
CA ARG A 101 -4.66 -10.66 2.62
C ARG A 101 -3.19 -10.86 2.27
N LEU A 102 -2.57 -9.89 1.60
CA LEU A 102 -1.16 -9.97 1.24
C LEU A 102 -0.24 -9.94 2.46
N THR A 103 -0.60 -9.16 3.48
CA THR A 103 0.13 -9.17 4.77
C THR A 103 0.10 -10.56 5.39
N LEU A 104 -1.07 -11.20 5.47
CA LEU A 104 -1.21 -12.56 5.99
C LEU A 104 -0.39 -13.57 5.18
N ALA A 105 -0.49 -13.54 3.86
CA ALA A 105 0.28 -14.44 2.99
C ALA A 105 1.80 -14.25 3.18
N ALA A 106 2.28 -13.02 3.30
CA ALA A 106 3.68 -12.73 3.55
C ALA A 106 4.15 -13.26 4.92
N VAL A 107 3.32 -13.10 5.96
CA VAL A 107 3.61 -13.60 7.32
C VAL A 107 3.66 -15.13 7.35
N GLU A 108 2.67 -15.81 6.76
CA GLU A 108 2.64 -17.27 6.65
C GLU A 108 3.86 -17.83 5.93
N ASN A 109 4.37 -17.12 4.94
CA ASN A 109 5.56 -17.48 4.17
C ASN A 109 6.86 -16.86 4.71
N ARG A 110 6.82 -16.25 5.89
CA ARG A 110 7.98 -15.66 6.60
C ARG A 110 8.78 -14.66 5.75
N ARG A 111 8.11 -13.84 4.97
CA ARG A 111 8.73 -12.80 4.13
C ARG A 111 8.94 -11.52 4.95
N ASN A 112 10.03 -10.79 4.70
CA ASN A 112 10.13 -9.42 5.18
C ASN A 112 9.01 -8.55 4.61
N LEU A 113 8.59 -7.56 5.37
CA LEU A 113 7.50 -6.64 5.05
C LEU A 113 7.97 -5.19 5.04
N VAL A 114 7.48 -4.43 4.07
CA VAL A 114 7.43 -2.96 4.12
C VAL A 114 5.97 -2.56 4.00
N VAL A 115 5.40 -2.03 5.07
CA VAL A 115 3.99 -1.63 5.11
C VAL A 115 3.90 -0.13 4.97
N ASP A 116 3.44 0.33 3.81
CA ASP A 116 3.23 1.74 3.52
C ASP A 116 1.78 2.13 3.84
N GLY A 117 1.62 2.85 4.93
CA GLY A 117 0.33 3.33 5.42
C GLY A 117 0.39 4.76 5.93
N THR A 118 -0.77 5.34 6.20
CA THR A 118 -0.87 6.70 6.76
C THR A 118 -0.78 6.73 8.29
N MET A 119 -0.79 5.57 8.94
CA MET A 119 -0.83 5.43 10.41
C MET A 119 -1.97 6.23 11.06
N ARG A 120 -3.13 6.29 10.42
CA ARG A 120 -4.29 7.05 10.92
C ARG A 120 -4.98 6.41 12.12
N SER A 121 -4.84 5.10 12.28
CA SER A 121 -5.42 4.36 13.40
C SER A 121 -4.31 3.77 14.27
N PRO A 122 -4.01 4.40 15.42
CA PRO A 122 -3.03 3.87 16.38
C PRO A 122 -3.36 2.46 16.85
N GLU A 123 -4.64 2.12 16.96
CA GLU A 123 -5.11 0.79 17.37
C GLU A 123 -4.73 -0.28 16.34
N ASN A 124 -5.02 -0.03 15.06
CA ASN A 124 -4.66 -0.95 13.98
C ASN A 124 -3.15 -1.19 13.90
N ILE A 125 -2.35 -0.15 14.15
CA ILE A 125 -0.88 -0.26 14.16
C ILE A 125 -0.41 -1.10 15.35
N ARG A 126 -0.99 -0.89 16.54
CA ARG A 126 -0.67 -1.70 17.71
C ARG A 126 -1.01 -3.16 17.49
N ASP A 127 -2.20 -3.44 16.95
CA ASP A 127 -2.66 -4.79 16.65
C ASP A 127 -1.75 -5.48 15.63
N LEU A 128 -1.41 -4.78 14.55
CA LEU A 128 -0.48 -5.30 13.54
C LEU A 128 0.90 -5.55 14.15
N THR A 129 1.43 -4.60 14.90
CA THR A 129 2.74 -4.74 15.57
C THR A 129 2.76 -5.92 16.53
N THR A 130 1.71 -6.08 17.33
CA THR A 130 1.59 -7.20 18.28
C THR A 130 1.57 -8.53 17.54
N ARG A 131 0.72 -8.67 16.53
CA ARG A 131 0.65 -9.89 15.71
C ARG A 131 1.97 -10.24 15.03
N LEU A 132 2.65 -9.24 14.46
CA LEU A 132 3.95 -9.44 13.81
C LEU A 132 5.01 -9.92 14.82
N LYS A 133 5.07 -9.31 16.00
CA LYS A 133 5.99 -9.73 17.07
C LYS A 133 5.69 -11.15 17.57
N GLU A 134 4.43 -11.51 17.72
CA GLU A 134 4.00 -12.88 18.09
C GLU A 134 4.43 -13.91 17.03
N GLN A 135 4.53 -13.51 15.76
CA GLN A 135 5.04 -14.34 14.68
C GLN A 135 6.57 -14.30 14.52
N GLY A 136 7.29 -13.67 15.45
CA GLY A 136 8.74 -13.63 15.46
C GLY A 136 9.37 -12.59 14.56
N TYR A 137 8.61 -11.56 14.16
CA TYR A 137 9.14 -10.43 13.39
C TYR A 137 9.87 -9.42 14.28
N GLU A 138 11.00 -8.91 13.78
CA GLU A 138 11.52 -7.62 14.23
C GLU A 138 10.67 -6.52 13.59
N VAL A 139 10.08 -5.64 14.41
CA VAL A 139 9.19 -4.57 13.92
C VAL A 139 9.82 -3.21 14.17
N GLU A 140 9.96 -2.42 13.10
CA GLU A 140 10.46 -1.05 13.11
C GLU A 140 9.41 -0.11 12.52
N ALA A 141 9.17 1.02 13.17
CA ALA A 141 8.29 2.08 12.65
C ALA A 141 9.11 3.29 12.20
N ARG A 142 8.86 3.77 10.99
CA ARG A 142 9.47 4.99 10.43
C ARG A 142 8.37 5.98 10.07
N VAL A 143 8.39 7.16 10.66
CA VAL A 143 7.33 8.17 10.49
C VAL A 143 7.93 9.47 9.98
N LEU A 144 7.31 10.02 8.92
CA LEU A 144 7.60 11.36 8.45
C LEU A 144 6.47 12.31 8.87
N ALA A 145 6.83 13.31 9.65
CA ALA A 145 5.95 14.43 9.99
C ALA A 145 6.33 15.67 9.16
N VAL A 146 5.36 16.22 8.45
CA VAL A 146 5.53 17.48 7.70
C VAL A 146 4.38 18.41 8.02
N ASN A 147 4.60 19.71 7.80
CA ASN A 147 3.53 20.69 7.93
C ASN A 147 2.33 20.29 7.04
N PRO A 148 1.09 20.31 7.58
CA PRO A 148 -0.11 19.92 6.84
C PRO A 148 -0.30 20.63 5.51
N GLU A 149 -0.03 21.94 5.44
CA GLU A 149 -0.14 22.72 4.19
C GLU A 149 0.81 22.22 3.10
N THR A 150 2.05 21.91 3.48
CA THR A 150 3.05 21.33 2.56
C THR A 150 2.61 19.96 2.07
N SER A 151 2.02 19.14 2.95
CA SER A 151 1.53 17.82 2.62
C SER A 151 0.38 17.88 1.61
N VAL A 152 -0.61 18.76 1.81
CA VAL A 152 -1.75 18.96 0.88
C VAL A 152 -1.25 19.43 -0.50
N THR A 153 -0.34 20.41 -0.54
CA THR A 153 0.19 20.93 -1.80
C THR A 153 0.92 19.85 -2.58
N ARG A 154 1.78 19.06 -1.93
CA ARG A 154 2.50 17.96 -2.57
C ARG A 154 1.57 16.83 -3.06
N ALA A 155 0.52 16.53 -2.30
CA ALA A 155 -0.47 15.52 -2.71
C ALA A 155 -1.26 15.96 -3.96
N ARG A 156 -1.61 17.23 -4.06
CA ARG A 156 -2.27 17.81 -5.26
C ARG A 156 -1.37 17.80 -6.48
N LEU A 157 -0.14 18.28 -6.35
CA LEU A 157 0.85 18.26 -7.44
C LEU A 157 1.06 16.84 -7.97
N ARG A 158 1.22 15.87 -7.07
CA ARG A 158 1.35 14.45 -7.47
C ARG A 158 0.13 13.94 -8.22
N PHE A 159 -1.08 14.31 -7.81
CA PHE A 159 -2.30 13.93 -8.54
C PHE A 159 -2.30 14.49 -9.97
N GLU A 160 -1.97 15.79 -10.12
CA GLU A 160 -1.90 16.45 -11.43
C GLU A 160 -0.84 15.82 -12.33
N GLU A 161 0.35 15.51 -11.80
CA GLU A 161 1.42 14.82 -12.51
C GLU A 161 0.99 13.42 -12.96
N GLN A 162 0.39 12.63 -12.07
CA GLN A 162 -0.09 11.28 -12.40
C GLN A 162 -1.19 11.31 -13.48
N VAL A 163 -2.11 12.25 -13.42
CA VAL A 163 -3.14 12.42 -14.44
C VAL A 163 -2.53 12.81 -15.78
N ALA A 164 -1.55 13.73 -15.79
CA ALA A 164 -0.87 14.16 -17.00
C ALA A 164 -0.05 13.03 -17.67
N GLU A 165 0.65 12.22 -16.86
CA GLU A 165 1.52 11.16 -17.37
C GLU A 165 0.78 9.87 -17.74
N ARG A 166 -0.23 9.48 -16.94
CA ARG A 166 -0.87 8.16 -17.00
C ARG A 166 -2.36 8.21 -17.31
N GLY A 167 -2.93 9.40 -17.42
CA GLY A 167 -4.37 9.60 -17.60
C GLY A 167 -5.18 9.34 -16.32
N THR A 168 -4.57 8.91 -15.23
CA THR A 168 -5.20 8.63 -13.94
C THR A 168 -4.29 8.99 -12.79
N GLY A 169 -4.85 9.43 -11.66
CA GLY A 169 -4.11 9.73 -10.45
C GLY A 169 -4.99 9.56 -9.22
N ARG A 170 -4.37 9.40 -8.04
CA ARG A 170 -5.12 9.36 -6.78
C ARG A 170 -5.34 10.79 -6.28
N PHE A 171 -6.60 11.20 -6.28
CA PHE A 171 -7.02 12.43 -5.61
C PHE A 171 -7.11 12.19 -4.10
N VAL A 172 -6.57 13.12 -3.31
CA VAL A 172 -6.65 13.11 -1.84
C VAL A 172 -7.41 14.35 -1.42
N ASN A 173 -8.60 14.17 -0.86
CA ASN A 173 -9.40 15.28 -0.36
C ASN A 173 -8.87 15.78 1.00
N LYS A 174 -9.34 16.95 1.43
CA LYS A 174 -8.86 17.61 2.66
C LYS A 174 -9.13 16.76 3.92
N GLU A 175 -10.25 16.03 3.96
CA GLU A 175 -10.65 15.19 5.09
C GLU A 175 -9.72 13.96 5.29
N GLN A 176 -9.00 13.57 4.26
CA GLN A 176 -8.02 12.47 4.33
C GLN A 176 -6.65 12.94 4.82
N HIS A 177 -6.45 14.24 5.01
CA HIS A 177 -5.22 14.85 5.54
C HIS A 177 -5.23 15.08 7.04
N ASP A 178 -6.40 15.26 7.61
CA ASP A 178 -6.60 15.49 9.05
C ASP A 178 -6.77 14.16 9.78
#